data_962a7c9bc3827564cd3010b5a111bace
#
_entry.id   962a7c9bc3827564cd3010b5a111bace
#
_cell.length_a   1.000
_cell.length_b   1.000
_cell.length_c   1.000
_cell.angle_alpha   90.00
_cell.angle_beta   90.00
_cell.angle_gamma   90.00
#
_symmetry.space_group_name_H-M   'P 1'
#
loop_
_entity.id
_entity.type
_entity.pdbx_description
1 polymer ?
#
loop_
_entity_poly.entity_id
_entity_poly.type
_entity_poly.pdbx_seq_one_letter_code
_entity_poly.pdbx_strand_id
1 'polypeptide(L)'
;MAFFMDPGAMFLGCLGPSEQKFLVTLIETAAKSGYTKFVEPCAGTFAMANLAVQNGFKPEQIETSDVNMMSTVLGYAITGQSLEPLEIHAQGFSDEELLDPATALYAQLYLRT
;
A
#
# COMPACT_ATOMS: atom_id res chain seq x y z
N MET A 1 -15.51 -16.21 -3.13
CA MET A 1 -14.31 -16.92 -3.65
C MET A 1 -13.10 -16.56 -2.83
N ALA A 2 -12.30 -17.55 -2.51
CA ALA A 2 -11.09 -17.38 -1.68
C ALA A 2 -10.05 -16.41 -2.28
N PHE A 3 -10.12 -16.10 -3.56
CA PHE A 3 -9.22 -15.15 -4.21
C PHE A 3 -9.49 -13.69 -3.90
N PHE A 4 -10.67 -13.40 -3.40
CA PHE A 4 -11.02 -12.08 -2.90
C PHE A 4 -10.93 -12.04 -1.39
N MET A 5 -9.96 -12.77 -0.87
CA MET A 5 -9.63 -12.69 0.53
C MET A 5 -9.34 -11.24 0.90
N ASP A 6 -9.67 -10.94 2.12
CA ASP A 6 -9.21 -9.73 2.77
C ASP A 6 -7.75 -9.45 2.41
N PRO A 7 -7.43 -8.33 1.74
CA PRO A 7 -6.04 -7.99 1.42
C PRO A 7 -5.11 -8.07 2.61
N GLY A 8 -5.61 -7.85 3.81
CA GLY A 8 -4.86 -8.02 5.05
C GLY A 8 -4.28 -9.42 5.24
N ALA A 9 -4.95 -10.45 4.75
CA ALA A 9 -4.46 -11.83 4.83
C ALA A 9 -3.24 -12.12 3.96
N MET A 10 -2.95 -11.25 2.99
CA MET A 10 -1.80 -11.38 2.08
C MET A 10 -0.51 -10.81 2.67
N PHE A 11 -0.60 -10.09 3.77
CA PHE A 11 0.52 -9.38 4.38
C PHE A 11 0.72 -9.82 5.82
N LEU A 12 1.98 -9.92 6.22
CA LEU A 12 2.34 -10.09 7.63
C LEU A 12 2.21 -8.74 8.36
N GLY A 13 1.82 -8.78 9.62
CA GLY A 13 1.76 -7.59 10.47
C GLY A 13 0.50 -6.75 10.30
N CYS A 14 -0.62 -7.38 10.02
CA CYS A 14 -1.93 -6.70 10.04
C CYS A 14 -2.26 -6.16 11.43
N LEU A 15 -2.93 -5.01 11.47
CA LEU A 15 -3.38 -4.40 12.72
C LEU A 15 -4.45 -5.24 13.40
N GLY A 16 -4.21 -5.62 14.66
CA GLY A 16 -5.20 -6.26 15.49
C GLY A 16 -6.28 -5.27 15.99
N PRO A 17 -7.43 -5.76 16.49
CA PRO A 17 -8.53 -4.89 16.92
C PRO A 17 -8.15 -3.92 18.04
N SER A 18 -7.33 -4.34 18.99
CA SER A 18 -6.86 -3.47 20.08
C SER A 18 -5.90 -2.39 19.61
N GLU A 19 -5.05 -2.72 18.67
CA GLU A 19 -4.13 -1.77 18.03
C GLU A 19 -4.89 -0.73 17.21
N GLN A 20 -5.89 -1.16 16.42
CA GLN A 20 -6.75 -0.25 15.69
C GLN A 20 -7.46 0.75 16.60
N LYS A 21 -7.99 0.28 17.72
CA LYS A 21 -8.69 1.13 18.69
C LYS A 21 -7.77 2.21 19.28
N PHE A 22 -6.55 1.84 19.62
CA PHE A 22 -5.54 2.79 20.09
C PHE A 22 -5.16 3.80 19.01
N LEU A 23 -4.93 3.33 17.78
CA LEU A 23 -4.54 4.17 16.65
C LEU A 23 -5.64 5.15 16.24
N VAL A 24 -6.90 4.74 16.28
CA VAL A 24 -8.04 5.64 16.05
C VAL A 24 -7.99 6.84 16.99
N THR A 25 -7.81 6.60 18.28
CA THR A 25 -7.72 7.68 19.28
C THR A 25 -6.54 8.61 19.00
N LEU A 26 -5.39 8.05 18.66
CA LEU A 26 -4.19 8.82 18.34
C LEU A 26 -4.39 9.67 17.06
N ILE A 27 -4.93 9.08 16.01
CA ILE A 27 -5.17 9.74 14.72
C ILE A 27 -6.20 10.87 14.88
N GLU A 28 -7.30 10.63 15.58
CA GLU A 28 -8.31 11.66 15.86
C GLU A 28 -7.70 12.84 16.64
N THR A 29 -6.90 12.54 17.63
CA THR A 29 -6.23 13.57 18.44
C THR A 29 -5.29 14.40 17.56
N ALA A 30 -4.51 13.75 16.71
CA ALA A 30 -3.60 14.44 15.79
C ALA A 30 -4.37 15.34 14.80
N ALA A 31 -5.44 14.83 14.19
CA ALA A 31 -6.26 15.59 13.27
C ALA A 31 -6.89 16.83 13.95
N LYS A 32 -7.41 16.67 15.16
CA LYS A 32 -7.97 17.78 15.97
C LYS A 32 -6.92 18.79 16.44
N SER A 33 -5.67 18.36 16.58
CA SER A 33 -4.54 19.21 16.99
C SER A 33 -3.96 20.04 15.85
N GLY A 34 -4.51 19.93 14.64
CA GLY A 34 -4.12 20.75 13.50
C GLY A 34 -2.97 20.18 12.66
N TYR A 35 -2.61 18.92 12.84
CA TYR A 35 -1.69 18.26 11.91
C TYR A 35 -2.34 18.14 10.53
N THR A 36 -1.60 18.51 9.50
CA THR A 36 -2.11 18.62 8.12
C THR A 36 -1.57 17.54 7.20
N LYS A 37 -0.67 16.69 7.67
CA LYS A 37 -0.07 15.64 6.87
C LYS A 37 0.01 14.34 7.67
N PHE A 38 -0.41 13.27 7.04
CA PHE A 38 -0.27 11.90 7.54
C PHE A 38 0.68 11.13 6.60
N VAL A 39 1.74 10.56 7.15
CA VAL A 39 2.75 9.83 6.38
C VAL A 39 2.83 8.40 6.88
N GLU A 40 2.69 7.45 5.95
CA GLU A 40 2.81 6.02 6.21
C GLU A 40 3.90 5.42 5.30
N PRO A 41 5.13 5.22 5.83
CA PRO A 41 6.26 4.74 5.01
C PRO A 41 6.23 3.24 4.69
N CYS A 42 5.39 2.47 5.37
CA CYS A 42 5.21 1.02 5.17
C CYS A 42 3.73 0.71 5.03
N ALA A 43 3.14 1.13 3.92
CA ALA A 43 1.69 1.15 3.74
C ALA A 43 1.03 -0.26 3.75
N GLY A 44 1.72 -1.27 3.27
CA GLY A 44 1.18 -2.64 3.23
C GLY A 44 -0.17 -2.72 2.53
N THR A 45 -1.23 -2.96 3.29
CA THR A 45 -2.62 -3.01 2.82
C THR A 45 -3.35 -1.66 2.91
N PHE A 46 -2.66 -0.59 3.27
CA PHE A 46 -3.25 0.74 3.50
C PHE A 46 -4.22 0.82 4.68
N ALA A 47 -4.11 -0.09 5.64
CA ALA A 47 -4.99 -0.11 6.81
C ALA A 47 -4.88 1.19 7.62
N MET A 48 -3.67 1.68 7.86
CA MET A 48 -3.43 2.94 8.58
C MET A 48 -3.92 4.16 7.80
N ALA A 49 -3.65 4.22 6.50
CA ALA A 49 -4.13 5.29 5.64
C ALA A 49 -5.67 5.34 5.63
N ASN A 50 -6.31 4.18 5.58
CA ASN A 50 -7.76 4.07 5.66
C ASN A 50 -8.31 4.56 7.01
N LEU A 51 -7.67 4.17 8.12
CA LEU A 51 -8.04 4.70 9.44
C LEU A 51 -7.87 6.22 9.52
N ALA A 52 -6.82 6.77 8.91
CA ALA A 52 -6.59 8.20 8.88
C ALA A 52 -7.72 8.95 8.16
N VAL A 53 -8.15 8.46 6.99
CA VAL A 53 -9.28 9.04 6.26
C VAL A 53 -10.58 8.97 7.07
N GLN A 54 -10.83 7.85 7.72
CA GLN A 54 -12.04 7.66 8.53
C GLN A 54 -12.06 8.53 9.80
N ASN A 55 -10.91 9.00 10.26
CA ASN A 55 -10.75 9.66 11.56
C ASN A 55 -10.20 11.10 11.48
N GLY A 56 -10.44 11.80 10.38
CA GLY A 56 -10.29 13.24 10.31
C GLY A 56 -9.24 13.78 9.34
N PHE A 57 -8.42 12.94 8.72
CA PHE A 57 -7.54 13.36 7.64
C PHE A 57 -8.23 13.27 6.28
N LYS A 58 -7.99 14.23 5.42
CA LYS A 58 -8.46 14.19 4.04
C LYS A 58 -7.52 13.35 3.18
N PRO A 59 -8.00 12.71 2.11
CA PRO A 59 -7.13 11.93 1.20
C PRO A 59 -5.90 12.71 0.71
N GLU A 60 -6.06 13.99 0.43
CA GLU A 60 -4.97 14.87 -0.05
C GLU A 60 -3.87 15.12 1.01
N GLN A 61 -4.16 14.83 2.25
CA GLN A 61 -3.21 14.97 3.37
C GLN A 61 -2.41 13.69 3.63
N ILE A 62 -2.72 12.61 2.93
CA ILE A 62 -2.14 11.29 3.16
C ILE A 62 -1.07 11.00 2.11
N GLU A 63 0.12 10.69 2.60
CA GLU A 63 1.24 10.25 1.79
C GLU A 63 1.65 8.85 2.24
N THR A 64 1.67 7.91 1.30
CA THR A 64 2.03 6.53 1.58
C THR A 64 3.19 6.09 0.72
N SER A 65 4.02 5.21 1.24
CA SER A 65 5.06 4.52 0.49
C SER A 65 5.23 3.09 0.97
N ASP A 66 5.75 2.25 0.12
CA ASP A 66 6.11 0.87 0.47
C ASP A 66 7.18 0.38 -0.50
N VAL A 67 8.04 -0.51 -0.02
CA VAL A 67 9.05 -1.18 -0.85
C VAL A 67 8.46 -2.38 -1.59
N ASN A 68 7.27 -2.82 -1.21
CA ASN A 68 6.60 -3.97 -1.82
C ASN A 68 5.82 -3.53 -3.06
N MET A 69 6.14 -4.14 -4.20
CA MET A 69 5.47 -3.86 -5.47
C MET A 69 3.95 -4.11 -5.39
N MET A 70 3.52 -5.14 -4.66
CA MET A 70 2.09 -5.44 -4.49
C MET A 70 1.36 -4.32 -3.76
N SER A 71 1.97 -3.72 -2.75
CA SER A 71 1.41 -2.54 -2.08
C SER A 71 1.28 -1.36 -3.03
N THR A 72 2.27 -1.13 -3.87
CA THR A 72 2.23 -0.06 -4.87
C THR A 72 1.07 -0.26 -5.86
N VAL A 73 0.94 -1.45 -6.42
CA VAL A 73 -0.15 -1.79 -7.35
C VAL A 73 -1.51 -1.66 -6.66
N LEU A 74 -1.63 -2.14 -5.41
CA LEU A 74 -2.84 -2.02 -4.62
C LEU A 74 -3.22 -0.55 -4.38
N GLY A 75 -2.23 0.30 -4.06
CA GLY A 75 -2.43 1.73 -3.86
C GLY A 75 -2.98 2.43 -5.09
N TYR A 76 -2.42 2.16 -6.26
CA TYR A 76 -2.95 2.69 -7.52
C TYR A 76 -4.36 2.19 -7.81
N ALA A 77 -4.65 0.92 -7.55
CA ALA A 77 -5.98 0.35 -7.73
C ALA A 77 -7.02 0.99 -6.80
N ILE A 78 -6.69 1.19 -5.53
CA ILE A 78 -7.59 1.79 -4.53
C ILE A 78 -7.88 3.26 -4.85
N THR A 79 -6.86 3.99 -5.29
CA THR A 79 -7.00 5.43 -5.60
C THR A 79 -7.53 5.71 -7.00
N GLY A 80 -7.69 4.68 -7.83
CA GLY A 80 -8.13 4.82 -9.22
C GLY A 80 -7.14 5.55 -10.12
N GLN A 81 -5.87 5.62 -9.72
CA GLN A 81 -4.83 6.26 -10.53
C GLN A 81 -4.42 5.37 -11.71
N SER A 82 -3.99 6.01 -12.80
CA SER A 82 -3.43 5.30 -13.94
C SER A 82 -2.10 4.64 -13.58
N LEU A 83 -1.89 3.43 -14.08
CA LEU A 83 -0.62 2.71 -13.95
C LEU A 83 0.44 3.17 -14.99
N GLU A 84 0.06 4.01 -15.94
CA GLU A 84 0.96 4.49 -17.01
C GLU A 84 2.25 5.15 -16.50
N PRO A 85 2.26 5.90 -15.39
CA PRO A 85 3.49 6.47 -14.85
C PRO A 85 4.38 5.47 -14.14
N LEU A 86 3.94 4.23 -13.91
CA LEU A 86 4.74 3.22 -13.23
C LEU A 86 5.81 2.67 -14.18
N GLU A 87 7.05 2.98 -13.87
CA GLU A 87 8.20 2.35 -14.49
C GLU A 87 8.69 1.21 -13.60
N ILE A 88 8.73 0.01 -14.14
CA ILE A 88 9.24 -1.16 -13.43
C ILE A 88 10.68 -1.39 -13.85
N HIS A 89 11.60 -1.09 -12.96
CA HIS A 89 13.02 -1.35 -13.15
C HIS A 89 13.38 -2.64 -12.41
N ALA A 90 13.39 -3.76 -13.13
CA ALA A 90 13.85 -5.02 -12.58
C ALA A 90 15.34 -5.19 -12.90
N GLN A 91 16.18 -5.11 -11.89
CA GLN A 91 17.61 -5.29 -12.06
C GLN A 91 17.93 -6.67 -12.63
N GLY A 92 18.63 -6.70 -13.75
CA GLY A 92 19.01 -7.95 -14.44
C GLY A 92 18.03 -8.42 -15.52
N PHE A 93 16.97 -7.67 -15.79
CA PHE A 93 16.01 -7.96 -16.85
C PHE A 93 15.91 -6.77 -17.81
N SER A 94 15.83 -7.04 -19.11
CA SER A 94 15.53 -6.00 -20.11
C SER A 94 14.02 -5.72 -20.17
N ASP A 95 13.64 -4.56 -20.69
CA ASP A 95 12.23 -4.22 -20.86
C ASP A 95 11.50 -5.22 -21.75
N GLU A 96 12.17 -5.74 -22.78
CA GLU A 96 11.61 -6.76 -23.67
C GLU A 96 11.35 -8.09 -22.95
N GLU A 97 12.25 -8.50 -22.05
CA GLU A 97 12.07 -9.69 -21.23
C GLU A 97 10.92 -9.54 -20.26
N LEU A 98 10.70 -8.34 -19.72
CA LEU A 98 9.59 -8.07 -18.82
C LEU A 98 8.22 -8.04 -19.51
N LEU A 99 8.17 -7.88 -20.83
CA LEU A 99 6.94 -7.97 -21.61
C LEU A 99 6.50 -9.43 -21.84
N ASP A 100 7.41 -10.40 -21.71
CA ASP A 100 7.05 -11.81 -21.75
C ASP A 100 6.39 -12.23 -20.42
N PRO A 101 5.14 -12.76 -20.43
CA PRO A 101 4.42 -13.09 -19.19
C PRO A 101 5.14 -14.08 -18.28
N ALA A 102 5.85 -15.05 -18.85
CA ALA A 102 6.60 -16.04 -18.07
C ALA A 102 7.81 -15.40 -17.37
N THR A 103 8.54 -14.55 -18.09
CA THR A 103 9.68 -13.81 -17.55
C THR A 103 9.24 -12.80 -16.50
N ALA A 104 8.15 -12.10 -16.74
CA ALA A 104 7.58 -11.16 -15.76
C ALA A 104 7.20 -11.87 -14.45
N LEU A 105 6.58 -13.04 -14.53
CA LEU A 105 6.26 -13.84 -13.35
C LEU A 105 7.53 -14.31 -12.61
N TYR A 106 8.54 -14.74 -13.35
CA TYR A 106 9.82 -15.15 -12.77
C TYR A 106 10.53 -13.97 -12.09
N ALA A 107 10.57 -12.81 -12.72
CA ALA A 107 11.13 -11.59 -12.14
C ALA A 107 10.43 -11.20 -10.84
N GLN A 108 9.10 -11.28 -10.80
CA GLN A 108 8.34 -11.04 -9.57
C GLN A 108 8.71 -12.02 -8.45
N LEU A 109 8.90 -13.28 -8.77
CA LEU A 109 9.32 -14.30 -7.79
C LEU A 109 10.76 -14.09 -7.33
N TYR A 110 11.65 -13.70 -8.22
CA TYR A 110 13.05 -13.42 -7.92
C TYR A 110 13.22 -12.18 -7.05
N LEU A 111 12.47 -11.14 -7.32
CA LEU A 111 12.50 -9.91 -6.52
C LEU A 111 11.90 -10.07 -5.12
N ARG A 112 11.19 -11.16 -4.87
CA ARG A 112 10.65 -11.50 -3.55
C ARG A 112 11.65 -12.23 -2.63
N THR A 113 12.70 -12.72 -3.17
CA THR A 113 13.74 -13.41 -2.41
C THR A 113 14.91 -12.47 -2.11
#